data_6a244fade4baa5dadbdf78253c3e9722
#
_entry.id   6a244fade4baa5dadbdf78253c3e9722
#
_cell.length_a   1.000
_cell.length_b   1.000
_cell.length_c   1.000
_cell.angle_alpha   90.00
_cell.angle_beta   90.00
_cell.angle_gamma   90.00
#
_symmetry.space_group_name_H-M   'P 1'
#
loop_
_entity.id
_entity.type
_entity.pdbx_description
1 polymer ?
#
loop_
_entity_poly.entity_id
_entity_poly.type
_entity_poly.pdbx_seq_one_letter_code
_entity_poly.pdbx_strand_id
1 'polypeptide(L)'
;MNRPIRVLVAKVGLDGHDRGAKVIATALRDAGMEVIYTGLRQTPEMVVNAALQEDVDAIGISILSGAHMTVFPNVIQLMKEKGMDDVLLTGGGIIPEDDMKDLYQAGVGKLFAPGTPTAEIAGYIKEWVKSHRDF
;
A
#
# COMPACT_ATOMS: atom_id res chain seq x y z
N MET A 1 12.62 -1.30 -19.11
CA MET A 1 11.28 -1.07 -19.68
C MET A 1 10.64 0.16 -19.07
N ASN A 2 10.08 1.02 -19.91
CA ASN A 2 9.64 2.35 -19.47
C ASN A 2 8.13 2.46 -19.36
N ARG A 3 7.52 1.62 -18.55
CA ARG A 3 6.11 1.78 -18.22
C ARG A 3 5.95 2.52 -16.90
N PRO A 4 4.80 3.19 -16.66
CA PRO A 4 4.57 3.81 -15.36
C PRO A 4 4.50 2.75 -14.27
N ILE A 5 4.92 3.14 -13.06
CA ILE A 5 4.70 2.31 -11.88
C ILE A 5 3.21 2.32 -11.57
N ARG A 6 2.64 1.15 -11.36
CA ARG A 6 1.22 1.00 -11.02
C ARG A 6 1.07 0.75 -9.53
N VAL A 7 0.23 1.54 -8.89
CA VAL A 7 0.00 1.47 -7.44
C VAL A 7 -1.48 1.32 -7.17
N LEU A 8 -1.82 0.35 -6.34
CA LEU A 8 -3.18 0.22 -5.81
C LEU A 8 -3.24 0.94 -4.47
N VAL A 9 -4.14 1.90 -4.33
CA VAL A 9 -4.39 2.59 -3.07
C VAL A 9 -5.73 2.13 -2.52
N ALA A 10 -5.72 1.60 -1.30
CA ALA A 10 -6.90 1.00 -0.71
C ALA A 10 -7.15 1.53 0.70
N LYS A 11 -8.41 1.61 1.06
CA LYS A 11 -8.88 1.92 2.40
C LYS A 11 -9.56 0.67 2.93
N VAL A 12 -8.92 -0.01 3.87
CA VAL A 12 -9.41 -1.28 4.40
C VAL A 12 -10.18 -1.06 5.70
N GLY A 13 -11.27 -1.81 5.86
CA GLY A 13 -12.10 -1.76 7.05
C GLY A 13 -13.36 -0.95 6.85
N LEU A 14 -14.06 -0.67 7.95
CA LEU A 14 -15.36 0.01 7.93
C LEU A 14 -15.27 1.53 8.05
N ASP A 15 -14.08 2.08 8.19
CA ASP A 15 -13.88 3.51 8.30
C ASP A 15 -14.33 4.21 7.01
N GLY A 16 -15.20 5.20 7.15
CA GLY A 16 -15.72 5.95 6.01
C GLY A 16 -14.92 7.19 5.63
N HIS A 17 -13.77 7.43 6.26
CA HIS A 17 -12.96 8.61 6.01
C HIS A 17 -11.88 8.29 4.97
N ASP A 18 -12.04 8.79 3.75
CA ASP A 18 -11.13 8.47 2.65
C ASP A 18 -10.26 9.63 2.19
N ARG A 19 -10.33 10.78 2.85
CA ARG A 19 -9.61 11.98 2.43
C ARG A 19 -8.10 11.74 2.34
N GLY A 20 -7.51 11.08 3.35
CA GLY A 20 -6.08 10.80 3.36
C GLY A 20 -5.65 9.91 2.20
N ALA A 21 -6.43 8.86 1.94
CA ALA A 21 -6.15 7.95 0.84
C ALA A 21 -6.24 8.66 -0.51
N LYS A 22 -7.24 9.54 -0.68
CA LYS A 22 -7.40 10.30 -1.92
C LYS A 22 -6.26 11.30 -2.14
N VAL A 23 -5.78 11.94 -1.08
CA VAL A 23 -4.63 12.86 -1.17
C VAL A 23 -3.39 12.10 -1.63
N ILE A 24 -3.14 10.94 -1.05
CA ILE A 24 -2.00 10.10 -1.46
C ILE A 24 -2.15 9.66 -2.92
N ALA A 25 -3.34 9.21 -3.31
CA ALA A 25 -3.58 8.77 -4.69
C ALA A 25 -3.29 9.90 -5.69
N THR A 26 -3.76 11.11 -5.40
CA THR A 26 -3.51 12.27 -6.24
C THR A 26 -2.02 12.59 -6.34
N ALA A 27 -1.33 12.57 -5.19
CA ALA A 27 0.10 12.86 -5.16
C ALA A 27 0.92 11.83 -5.95
N LEU A 28 0.56 10.57 -5.90
CA LEU A 28 1.25 9.52 -6.67
C LEU A 28 1.00 9.68 -8.17
N ARG A 29 -0.21 10.06 -8.56
CA ARG A 29 -0.50 10.39 -9.96
C ARG A 29 0.33 11.57 -10.44
N ASP A 30 0.42 12.62 -9.62
CA ASP A 30 1.23 13.81 -9.95
C ASP A 30 2.70 13.47 -10.07
N ALA A 31 3.16 12.42 -9.39
CA ALA A 31 4.53 11.93 -9.47
C ALA A 31 4.77 11.02 -10.70
N GLY A 32 3.77 10.84 -11.56
CA GLY A 32 3.89 10.06 -12.79
C GLY A 32 3.51 8.60 -12.67
N MET A 33 2.91 8.20 -11.57
CA MET A 33 2.46 6.81 -11.39
C MET A 33 1.03 6.62 -11.87
N GLU A 34 0.73 5.40 -12.28
CA GLU A 34 -0.63 4.98 -12.60
C GLU A 34 -1.26 4.46 -11.31
N VAL A 35 -2.34 5.10 -10.86
CA VAL A 35 -2.94 4.79 -9.55
C VAL A 35 -4.34 4.23 -9.75
N ILE A 36 -4.59 3.09 -9.10
CA ILE A 36 -5.91 2.50 -9.02
C ILE A 36 -6.39 2.72 -7.57
N TYR A 37 -7.46 3.48 -7.41
CA TYR A 37 -8.06 3.70 -6.10
C TYR A 37 -9.28 2.81 -5.95
N THR A 38 -9.25 1.90 -4.97
CA THR A 38 -10.32 0.89 -4.81
C THR A 38 -11.57 1.43 -4.14
N GLY A 39 -11.47 2.59 -3.47
CA GLY A 39 -12.57 3.11 -2.68
C GLY A 39 -12.52 2.64 -1.24
N LEU A 40 -13.64 2.85 -0.53
CA LEU A 40 -13.77 2.57 0.89
C LEU A 40 -14.14 1.11 1.17
N ARG A 41 -13.97 0.73 2.43
CA ARG A 41 -14.49 -0.52 3.01
C ARG A 41 -14.05 -1.78 2.29
N GLN A 42 -12.80 -1.79 1.86
CA GLN A 42 -12.22 -2.96 1.22
C GLN A 42 -11.86 -4.02 2.26
N THR A 43 -11.94 -5.30 1.86
CA THR A 43 -11.39 -6.40 2.67
C THR A 43 -10.00 -6.74 2.16
N PRO A 44 -9.17 -7.45 2.97
CA PRO A 44 -7.87 -7.92 2.48
C PRO A 44 -7.97 -8.72 1.18
N GLU A 45 -8.98 -9.58 1.05
CA GLU A 45 -9.20 -10.38 -0.15
C GLU A 45 -9.49 -9.51 -1.36
N MET A 46 -10.34 -8.50 -1.19
CA MET A 46 -10.67 -7.56 -2.27
C MET A 46 -9.43 -6.80 -2.73
N VAL A 47 -8.61 -6.36 -1.79
CA VAL A 47 -7.38 -5.61 -2.10
C VAL A 47 -6.40 -6.48 -2.89
N VAL A 48 -6.13 -7.69 -2.42
CA VAL A 48 -5.17 -8.58 -3.07
C VAL A 48 -5.67 -9.03 -4.44
N ASN A 49 -6.95 -9.35 -4.55
CA ASN A 49 -7.53 -9.74 -5.84
C ASN A 49 -7.47 -8.60 -6.86
N ALA A 50 -7.76 -7.37 -6.43
CA ALA A 50 -7.65 -6.20 -7.33
C ALA A 50 -6.21 -5.97 -7.75
N ALA A 51 -5.26 -6.09 -6.81
CA ALA A 51 -3.84 -5.91 -7.10
C ALA A 51 -3.33 -6.93 -8.11
N LEU A 52 -3.74 -8.18 -7.95
CA LEU A 52 -3.36 -9.25 -8.87
C LEU A 52 -3.97 -9.02 -10.25
N GLN A 53 -5.25 -8.69 -10.31
CA GLN A 53 -5.97 -8.46 -11.56
C GLN A 53 -5.40 -7.27 -12.33
N GLU A 54 -5.00 -6.22 -11.64
CA GLU A 54 -4.45 -5.02 -12.24
C GLU A 54 -2.93 -5.08 -12.44
N ASP A 55 -2.30 -6.15 -12.00
CA ASP A 55 -0.85 -6.36 -12.12
C ASP A 55 -0.06 -5.16 -11.59
N VAL A 56 -0.33 -4.78 -10.34
CA VAL A 56 0.31 -3.61 -9.75
C VAL A 56 1.73 -3.90 -9.26
N ASP A 57 2.53 -2.86 -9.14
CA ASP A 57 3.89 -2.93 -8.59
C ASP A 57 3.90 -2.70 -7.08
N ALA A 58 2.89 -2.01 -6.57
CA ALA A 58 2.81 -1.68 -5.15
C ALA A 58 1.36 -1.60 -4.69
N ILE A 59 1.15 -1.93 -3.41
CA ILE A 59 -0.12 -1.78 -2.72
C ILE A 59 0.09 -0.82 -1.56
N GLY A 60 -0.68 0.25 -1.51
CA GLY A 60 -0.69 1.19 -0.40
C GLY A 60 -2.01 1.11 0.35
N ILE A 61 -1.96 0.81 1.63
CA ILE A 61 -3.14 0.67 2.47
C ILE A 61 -3.19 1.80 3.49
N SER A 62 -4.31 2.52 3.53
CA SER A 62 -4.56 3.55 4.53
C SER A 62 -5.44 2.97 5.63
N ILE A 63 -4.98 3.07 6.88
CA ILE A 63 -5.68 2.55 8.05
C ILE A 63 -5.72 3.66 9.11
N LEU A 64 -6.91 4.04 9.55
CA LEU A 64 -7.08 5.05 10.59
C LEU A 64 -7.40 4.46 11.97
N SER A 65 -7.94 3.26 12.03
CA SER A 65 -8.29 2.61 13.29
C SER A 65 -7.36 1.44 13.55
N GLY A 66 -7.25 0.98 14.80
CA GLY A 66 -6.28 -0.03 15.22
C GLY A 66 -6.37 -1.41 14.56
N ALA A 67 -6.86 -1.50 13.33
CA ALA A 67 -6.99 -2.77 12.62
C ALA A 67 -5.71 -3.22 11.92
N HIS A 68 -4.63 -2.45 12.01
CA HIS A 68 -3.40 -2.71 11.26
C HIS A 68 -2.77 -4.08 11.57
N MET A 69 -2.86 -4.55 12.81
CA MET A 69 -2.28 -5.84 13.18
C MET A 69 -3.09 -7.04 12.67
N THR A 70 -4.30 -6.82 12.20
CA THR A 70 -5.11 -7.84 11.55
C THR A 70 -4.99 -7.74 10.03
N VAL A 71 -5.09 -6.52 9.51
CA VAL A 71 -5.17 -6.28 8.07
C VAL A 71 -3.85 -6.61 7.36
N PHE A 72 -2.73 -6.05 7.84
CA PHE A 72 -1.46 -6.26 7.14
C PHE A 72 -1.01 -7.72 7.11
N PRO A 73 -1.07 -8.46 8.24
CA PRO A 73 -0.73 -9.89 8.17
C PRO A 73 -1.62 -10.70 7.24
N ASN A 74 -2.92 -10.39 7.19
CA ASN A 74 -3.84 -11.07 6.29
C ASN A 74 -3.52 -10.78 4.83
N VAL A 75 -3.20 -9.53 4.51
CA VAL A 75 -2.81 -9.15 3.14
C VAL A 75 -1.51 -9.87 2.74
N ILE A 76 -0.53 -9.89 3.63
CA ILE A 76 0.74 -10.59 3.37
C ILE A 76 0.51 -12.07 3.08
N GLN A 77 -0.32 -12.72 3.89
CA GLN A 77 -0.61 -14.14 3.71
C GLN A 77 -1.25 -14.41 2.34
N LEU A 78 -2.22 -13.58 1.95
CA LEU A 78 -2.88 -13.69 0.66
C LEU A 78 -1.92 -13.42 -0.50
N MET A 79 -1.04 -12.44 -0.35
CA MET A 79 -0.01 -12.14 -1.36
C MET A 79 0.93 -13.34 -1.55
N LYS A 80 1.35 -13.98 -0.46
CA LYS A 80 2.20 -15.18 -0.53
C LYS A 80 1.50 -16.33 -1.24
N GLU A 81 0.23 -16.53 -0.95
CA GLU A 81 -0.56 -17.59 -1.58
C GLU A 81 -0.67 -17.39 -3.09
N LYS A 82 -0.63 -16.15 -3.55
CA LYS A 82 -0.76 -15.80 -4.96
C LYS A 82 0.57 -15.53 -5.67
N GLY A 83 1.69 -15.76 -4.99
CA GLY A 83 3.00 -15.58 -5.60
C GLY A 83 3.38 -14.13 -5.87
N MET A 84 2.90 -13.21 -5.06
CA MET A 84 3.13 -11.76 -5.24
C MET A 84 4.31 -11.26 -4.43
N ASP A 85 5.42 -12.00 -4.41
CA ASP A 85 6.59 -11.66 -3.60
C ASP A 85 7.33 -10.41 -4.09
N ASP A 86 7.14 -10.07 -5.35
CA ASP A 86 7.79 -8.91 -5.98
C ASP A 86 6.93 -7.65 -5.99
N VAL A 87 5.82 -7.65 -5.24
CA VAL A 87 4.94 -6.50 -5.10
C VAL A 87 5.17 -5.87 -3.73
N LEU A 88 5.36 -4.56 -3.71
CA LEU A 88 5.54 -3.82 -2.47
C LEU A 88 4.21 -3.73 -1.72
N LEU A 89 4.22 -4.04 -0.41
CA LEU A 89 3.11 -3.72 0.47
C LEU A 89 3.58 -2.61 1.42
N THR A 90 2.93 -1.47 1.35
CA THR A 90 3.21 -0.34 2.21
C THR A 90 1.90 0.26 2.68
N GLY A 91 1.98 1.27 3.51
CA GLY A 91 0.77 1.92 3.99
C GLY A 91 1.05 2.95 5.06
N GLY A 92 -0.02 3.44 5.64
CA GLY A 92 0.10 4.48 6.65
C GLY A 92 -1.13 4.58 7.53
N GLY A 93 -0.93 5.24 8.65
CA GLY A 93 -1.95 5.44 9.65
C GLY A 93 -1.30 5.71 10.99
N ILE A 94 -2.10 5.73 12.03
CA ILE A 94 -1.62 5.88 13.40
C ILE A 94 -1.29 4.47 13.91
N ILE A 95 0.00 4.12 13.84
CA ILE A 95 0.48 2.78 14.18
C ILE A 95 1.57 2.91 15.26
N PRO A 96 1.42 2.25 16.43
CA PRO A 96 2.46 2.27 17.44
C PRO A 96 3.78 1.71 16.93
N GLU A 97 4.89 2.23 17.44
CA GLU A 97 6.22 1.85 16.99
C GLU A 97 6.51 0.35 17.15
N ASP A 98 6.07 -0.24 18.26
CA ASP A 98 6.27 -1.67 18.48
C ASP A 98 5.52 -2.51 17.45
N ASP A 99 4.33 -2.07 17.07
CA ASP A 99 3.55 -2.75 16.04
C ASP A 99 4.20 -2.60 14.66
N MET A 100 4.80 -1.44 14.38
CA MET A 100 5.56 -1.24 13.14
C MET A 100 6.69 -2.25 13.00
N LYS A 101 7.43 -2.49 14.08
CA LYS A 101 8.52 -3.47 14.07
C LYS A 101 8.02 -4.87 13.71
N ASP A 102 6.91 -5.27 14.31
CA ASP A 102 6.31 -6.58 14.03
C ASP A 102 5.86 -6.68 12.57
N LEU A 103 5.28 -5.63 12.04
CA LEU A 103 4.83 -5.59 10.66
C LEU A 103 6.01 -5.62 9.67
N TYR A 104 7.10 -4.92 9.98
CA TYR A 104 8.30 -4.97 9.14
C TYR A 104 8.88 -6.38 9.10
N GLN A 105 8.92 -7.06 10.24
CA GLN A 105 9.38 -8.45 10.30
C GLN A 105 8.48 -9.39 9.52
N ALA A 106 7.19 -9.08 9.45
CA ALA A 106 6.23 -9.87 8.69
C ALA A 106 6.34 -9.66 7.18
N GLY A 107 7.02 -8.62 6.73
CA GLY A 107 7.24 -8.37 5.31
C GLY A 107 6.62 -7.09 4.76
N VAL A 108 6.02 -6.27 5.61
CA VAL A 108 5.50 -4.96 5.19
C VAL A 108 6.67 -4.02 4.91
N GLY A 109 6.57 -3.24 3.84
CA GLY A 109 7.51 -2.18 3.57
C GLY A 109 7.34 -1.02 4.53
N LYS A 110 7.93 0.14 4.20
CA LYS A 110 7.90 1.28 5.11
C LYS A 110 6.47 1.73 5.40
N LEU A 111 6.19 2.00 6.67
CA LEU A 111 4.92 2.55 7.12
C LEU A 111 5.08 4.04 7.40
N PHE A 112 4.10 4.83 7.00
CA PHE A 112 4.17 6.28 7.09
C PHE A 112 3.17 6.82 8.10
N ALA A 113 3.64 7.72 8.96
CA ALA A 113 2.78 8.39 9.93
C ALA A 113 1.91 9.45 9.23
N PRO A 114 0.77 9.82 9.82
CA PRO A 114 -0.01 10.96 9.31
C PRO A 114 0.86 12.21 9.21
N GLY A 115 0.69 12.96 8.14
CA GLY A 115 1.47 14.17 7.92
C GLY A 115 2.80 13.97 7.22
N THR A 116 3.19 12.74 6.91
CA THR A 116 4.39 12.49 6.10
C THR A 116 4.25 13.18 4.75
N PRO A 117 5.29 13.90 4.29
CA PRO A 117 5.23 14.52 2.97
C PRO A 117 4.98 13.51 1.87
N THR A 118 4.06 13.83 0.96
CA THR A 118 3.69 12.91 -0.12
C THR A 118 4.85 12.62 -1.07
N ALA A 119 5.76 13.58 -1.24
CA ALA A 119 6.97 13.38 -2.04
C ALA A 119 7.86 12.26 -1.48
N GLU A 120 7.91 12.14 -0.15
CA GLU A 120 8.69 11.08 0.51
C GLU A 120 8.07 9.71 0.25
N ILE A 121 6.75 9.62 0.28
CA ILE A 121 6.03 8.38 -0.02
C ILE A 121 6.25 7.98 -1.47
N ALA A 122 6.09 8.91 -2.40
CA ALA A 122 6.29 8.64 -3.82
C ALA A 122 7.74 8.21 -4.11
N GLY A 123 8.71 8.88 -3.51
CA GLY A 123 10.12 8.55 -3.67
C GLY A 123 10.45 7.15 -3.19
N TYR A 124 9.91 6.77 -2.04
CA TYR A 124 10.11 5.42 -1.49
C TYR A 124 9.56 4.35 -2.43
N ILE A 125 8.34 4.53 -2.93
CA ILE A 125 7.72 3.56 -3.83
C ILE A 125 8.53 3.41 -5.10
N LYS A 126 8.94 4.52 -5.71
CA LYS A 126 9.76 4.49 -6.93
C LYS A 126 11.06 3.73 -6.73
N GLU A 127 11.74 4.02 -5.64
CA GLU A 127 13.03 3.40 -5.36
C GLU A 127 12.89 1.91 -5.09
N TRP A 128 11.90 1.52 -4.31
CA TRP A 128 11.65 0.11 -4.02
C TRP A 128 11.34 -0.68 -5.29
N VAL A 129 10.45 -0.16 -6.12
CA VAL A 129 10.03 -0.85 -7.34
C VAL A 129 11.19 -1.01 -8.30
N LYS A 130 12.01 0.03 -8.47
CA LYS A 130 13.19 -0.03 -9.33
C LYS A 130 14.22 -1.05 -8.84
N SER A 131 14.32 -1.24 -7.52
CA SER A 131 15.28 -2.17 -6.92
C SER A 131 14.81 -3.61 -6.94
N HIS A 132 13.51 -3.84 -6.95
CA HIS A 132 12.93 -5.18 -6.75
C HIS A 132 12.22 -5.73 -7.99
N ARG A 133 11.93 -4.90 -8.97
CA ARG A 133 11.26 -5.31 -10.19
C ARG A 133 12.07 -4.86 -11.40
N ASP A 134 11.82 -5.52 -12.52
CA ASP A 134 12.51 -5.22 -13.76
C ASP A 134 11.84 -4.04 -14.48
N PHE A 135 12.53 -2.91 -14.47
CA PHE A 135 12.05 -1.68 -15.09
C PHE A 135 13.02 -1.14 -16.10
#